data_6cf781147800221661876ec7c8e43d44
#
_entry.id   6cf781147800221661876ec7c8e43d44
#
_cell.length_a   1.000
_cell.length_b   1.000
_cell.length_c   1.000
_cell.angle_alpha   90.00
_cell.angle_beta   90.00
_cell.angle_gamma   90.00
#
_symmetry.space_group_name_H-M   'P 1'
#
loop_
_entity.id
_entity.type
_entity.pdbx_description
1 polymer ?
#
loop_
_entity_poly.entity_id
_entity_poly.type
_entity_poly.pdbx_seq_one_letter_code
_entity_poly.pdbx_strand_id
1 'polypeptide(L)'
;MFASQLLLASVVAAASFFDARDVVEAVVPVVGAETNGTEAKFGDEYYNYWLYDADTTSFDLTRGNSTNAKTLKAGKKTITVNPEKSALIVVDMQNFFLNPAYTDFPAGLAAVQPTIDSVKAFRAAGAKVIWCQWGLTEYDLKFIPPSYKFSFATDKDPEQSFGSEMGEYNGTDWGRKLVPKEYNALPYDPLWELAQEGIEAGTDLYFNKNRQSCLWGAQTPTGQYLEENMISTLFISGVNIDQCVYGTFNDAYYKGWDPIIVQDASATSSPQYAYDMVMYNVDKHGFAVNSTDIVKGMA
;
A
#
# COMPACT_ATOMS: atom_id res chain seq x y z
N MET A 1 -7.55 67.87 33.81
CA MET A 1 -8.11 66.51 33.79
C MET A 1 -8.63 66.24 32.39
N PHE A 2 -7.82 65.59 31.56
CA PHE A 2 -8.18 65.27 30.18
C PHE A 2 -8.44 63.79 30.09
N ALA A 3 -9.63 63.41 29.69
CA ALA A 3 -10.01 62.05 29.38
C ALA A 3 -9.82 61.82 27.87
N SER A 4 -8.86 60.97 27.51
CA SER A 4 -8.65 60.54 26.14
C SER A 4 -9.60 59.35 25.82
N GLN A 5 -10.53 59.59 24.91
CA GLN A 5 -11.29 58.50 24.29
C GLN A 5 -10.48 57.91 23.17
N LEU A 6 -10.16 56.60 23.28
CA LEU A 6 -9.66 55.80 22.18
C LEU A 6 -10.86 55.32 21.36
N LEU A 7 -10.98 55.79 20.13
CA LEU A 7 -11.85 55.20 19.11
C LEU A 7 -11.20 53.90 18.59
N LEU A 8 -11.78 52.73 18.88
CA LEU A 8 -11.51 51.51 18.17
C LEU A 8 -12.27 51.53 16.85
N ALA A 9 -11.57 51.73 15.74
CA ALA A 9 -12.10 51.49 14.41
C ALA A 9 -12.06 49.99 14.14
N SER A 10 -13.22 49.34 14.16
CA SER A 10 -13.38 47.98 13.70
C SER A 10 -13.32 47.94 12.16
N VAL A 11 -12.22 47.48 11.60
CA VAL A 11 -12.14 47.14 10.19
C VAL A 11 -12.83 45.79 10.01
N VAL A 12 -14.04 45.78 9.55
CA VAL A 12 -14.70 44.58 9.04
C VAL A 12 -14.13 44.32 7.66
N ALA A 13 -13.16 43.40 7.57
CA ALA A 13 -12.72 42.86 6.30
C ALA A 13 -13.87 41.96 5.77
N ALA A 14 -14.55 42.41 4.76
CA ALA A 14 -15.44 41.57 3.98
C ALA A 14 -14.57 40.56 3.22
N ALA A 15 -14.44 39.36 3.77
CA ALA A 15 -13.94 38.22 3.03
C ALA A 15 -15.01 37.87 1.99
N SER A 16 -14.80 38.25 0.74
CA SER A 16 -15.54 37.70 -0.37
C SER A 16 -15.22 36.21 -0.44
N PHE A 17 -16.21 35.39 -0.06
CA PHE A 17 -16.15 33.96 -0.33
C PHE A 17 -16.16 33.78 -1.84
N PHE A 18 -15.01 33.52 -2.43
CA PHE A 18 -14.96 32.95 -3.76
C PHE A 18 -15.59 31.55 -3.67
N ASP A 19 -16.72 31.35 -4.35
CA ASP A 19 -17.27 30.01 -4.53
C ASP A 19 -16.27 29.23 -5.40
N ALA A 20 -15.69 28.17 -4.83
CA ALA A 20 -14.72 27.35 -5.58
C ALA A 20 -15.31 26.79 -6.89
N ARG A 21 -16.63 26.81 -7.03
CA ARG A 21 -17.33 26.45 -8.28
C ARG A 21 -17.14 27.47 -9.40
N ASP A 22 -16.99 28.75 -9.06
CA ASP A 22 -16.80 29.81 -10.08
C ASP A 22 -15.40 29.83 -10.70
N VAL A 23 -14.43 29.21 -10.05
CA VAL A 23 -13.05 29.12 -10.56
C VAL A 23 -12.87 27.98 -11.57
N VAL A 24 -13.72 26.95 -11.50
CA VAL A 24 -13.63 25.77 -12.36
C VAL A 24 -14.26 25.99 -13.72
N GLU A 25 -15.25 26.85 -13.85
CA GLU A 25 -15.90 27.13 -15.15
C GLU A 25 -15.08 28.00 -16.13
N ALA A 26 -14.00 28.63 -15.66
CA ALA A 26 -13.31 29.66 -16.45
C ALA A 26 -12.13 29.19 -17.30
N VAL A 27 -11.65 27.95 -17.20
CA VAL A 27 -10.30 27.62 -17.76
C VAL A 27 -10.17 26.27 -18.46
N VAL A 28 -11.21 25.60 -18.94
CA VAL A 28 -10.91 24.38 -19.71
C VAL A 28 -11.73 24.22 -20.97
N PRO A 29 -11.08 24.19 -22.14
CA PRO A 29 -11.76 23.71 -23.32
C PRO A 29 -12.05 22.22 -23.15
N VAL A 30 -13.32 21.83 -23.15
CA VAL A 30 -13.74 20.44 -23.24
C VAL A 30 -13.25 19.91 -24.60
N VAL A 31 -12.10 19.24 -24.57
CA VAL A 31 -11.74 18.33 -25.66
C VAL A 31 -12.48 17.04 -25.37
N GLY A 32 -13.71 16.95 -25.82
CA GLY A 32 -14.44 15.69 -25.82
C GLY A 32 -13.67 14.71 -26.68
N ALA A 33 -13.01 13.74 -26.07
CA ALA A 33 -12.68 12.51 -26.78
C ALA A 33 -14.02 11.85 -27.09
N GLU A 34 -14.40 11.84 -28.37
CA GLU A 34 -15.50 10.98 -28.83
C GLU A 34 -15.09 9.54 -28.55
N THR A 35 -15.64 8.96 -27.48
CA THR A 35 -15.49 7.54 -27.21
C THR A 35 -16.29 6.81 -28.28
N ASN A 36 -15.63 5.98 -29.07
CA ASN A 36 -16.29 5.05 -29.97
C ASN A 36 -17.06 4.03 -29.10
N GLY A 37 -18.34 4.22 -28.99
CA GLY A 37 -19.47 3.38 -28.56
C GLY A 37 -19.38 2.39 -27.40
N THR A 38 -18.20 1.90 -26.99
CA THR A 38 -18.00 0.88 -25.94
C THR A 38 -17.01 1.28 -24.86
N GLU A 39 -16.21 2.33 -25.05
CA GLU A 39 -15.28 2.84 -24.07
C GLU A 39 -15.92 3.86 -23.13
N ALA A 40 -15.74 3.65 -21.80
CA ALA A 40 -16.14 4.59 -20.77
C ALA A 40 -14.90 5.10 -20.03
N LYS A 41 -14.90 6.39 -19.68
CA LYS A 41 -13.86 7.00 -18.84
C LYS A 41 -14.36 7.12 -17.41
N PHE A 42 -13.63 6.53 -16.45
CA PHE A 42 -13.89 6.64 -15.02
C PHE A 42 -12.81 7.49 -14.36
N GLY A 43 -13.17 8.49 -13.61
CA GLY A 43 -12.25 9.37 -12.91
C GLY A 43 -12.41 10.83 -13.30
N ASP A 44 -11.34 11.64 -13.11
CA ASP A 44 -11.37 13.03 -13.55
C ASP A 44 -11.12 13.18 -15.05
N GLU A 45 -11.36 14.37 -15.57
CA GLU A 45 -11.24 14.61 -17.00
C GLU A 45 -9.79 14.76 -17.47
N TYR A 46 -8.83 14.94 -16.57
CA TYR A 46 -7.51 15.47 -16.92
C TYR A 46 -6.36 14.50 -16.67
N TYR A 47 -6.21 13.97 -15.45
CA TYR A 47 -4.98 13.25 -15.08
C TYR A 47 -5.19 11.96 -14.29
N ASN A 48 -6.31 11.78 -13.57
CA ASN A 48 -6.54 10.57 -12.78
C ASN A 48 -7.80 9.85 -13.24
N TYR A 49 -7.65 8.99 -14.24
CA TYR A 49 -8.75 8.25 -14.84
C TYR A 49 -8.35 6.86 -15.31
N TRP A 50 -9.36 6.02 -15.48
CA TRP A 50 -9.27 4.74 -16.18
C TRP A 50 -10.08 4.80 -17.47
N LEU A 51 -9.63 4.08 -18.51
CA LEU A 51 -10.46 3.74 -19.65
C LEU A 51 -10.99 2.33 -19.48
N TYR A 52 -12.27 2.15 -19.73
CA TYR A 52 -12.95 0.87 -19.58
C TYR A 52 -13.61 0.49 -20.90
N ASP A 53 -13.32 -0.71 -21.39
CA ASP A 53 -13.99 -1.31 -22.52
C ASP A 53 -14.94 -2.40 -22.02
N ALA A 54 -16.24 -2.21 -22.24
CA ALA A 54 -17.30 -3.09 -21.79
C ALA A 54 -17.34 -4.41 -22.56
N ASP A 55 -16.95 -4.42 -23.83
CA ASP A 55 -16.99 -5.62 -24.68
C ASP A 55 -15.94 -6.64 -24.26
N THR A 56 -14.78 -6.18 -23.82
CA THR A 56 -13.65 -7.02 -23.39
C THR A 56 -13.51 -7.11 -21.87
N THR A 57 -14.26 -6.31 -21.12
CA THR A 57 -14.12 -6.17 -19.66
C THR A 57 -12.68 -5.78 -19.28
N SER A 58 -12.08 -4.87 -20.05
CA SER A 58 -10.71 -4.43 -19.83
C SER A 58 -10.64 -2.99 -19.29
N PHE A 59 -9.65 -2.76 -18.44
CA PHE A 59 -9.38 -1.48 -17.79
C PHE A 59 -7.97 -1.02 -18.15
N ASP A 60 -7.83 0.16 -18.72
CA ASP A 60 -6.55 0.81 -18.92
C ASP A 60 -6.29 1.80 -17.77
N LEU A 61 -5.31 1.47 -16.94
CA LEU A 61 -4.88 2.26 -15.78
C LEU A 61 -3.67 3.16 -16.10
N THR A 62 -3.28 3.25 -17.36
CA THR A 62 -2.08 4.01 -17.78
C THR A 62 -2.29 5.53 -17.84
N ARG A 63 -3.54 6.00 -17.73
CA ARG A 63 -3.93 7.41 -17.95
C ARG A 63 -3.49 7.91 -19.34
N GLY A 64 -3.58 7.02 -20.34
CA GLY A 64 -3.17 7.32 -21.72
C GLY A 64 -1.65 7.25 -21.98
N ASN A 65 -0.83 6.96 -20.96
CA ASN A 65 0.59 6.70 -21.15
C ASN A 65 0.84 5.21 -21.40
N SER A 66 0.64 4.78 -22.62
CA SER A 66 0.80 3.38 -23.03
C SER A 66 2.26 2.97 -23.32
N THR A 67 3.24 3.87 -23.12
CA THR A 67 4.65 3.54 -23.30
C THR A 67 5.05 2.44 -22.33
N ASN A 68 5.58 1.32 -22.85
CA ASN A 68 5.92 0.12 -22.08
C ASN A 68 4.77 -0.50 -21.28
N ALA A 69 3.51 -0.18 -21.64
CA ALA A 69 2.34 -0.72 -20.94
C ALA A 69 2.32 -2.25 -20.95
N LYS A 70 1.88 -2.82 -19.87
CA LYS A 70 1.79 -4.26 -19.63
C LYS A 70 0.34 -4.64 -19.34
N THR A 71 -0.10 -5.75 -19.89
CA THR A 71 -1.49 -6.23 -19.74
C THR A 71 -1.51 -7.51 -18.93
N LEU A 72 -2.32 -7.53 -17.87
CA LEU A 72 -2.44 -8.63 -16.94
C LEU A 72 -3.88 -9.11 -16.84
N LYS A 73 -4.07 -10.39 -16.55
CA LYS A 73 -5.36 -10.92 -16.11
C LYS A 73 -5.61 -10.55 -14.65
N ALA A 74 -6.82 -10.10 -14.36
CA ALA A 74 -7.32 -9.79 -13.01
C ALA A 74 -8.65 -10.55 -12.81
N GLY A 75 -8.58 -11.84 -12.58
CA GLY A 75 -9.74 -12.73 -12.55
C GLY A 75 -10.44 -12.79 -13.90
N LYS A 76 -11.69 -12.27 -13.97
CA LYS A 76 -12.46 -12.16 -15.22
C LYS A 76 -12.18 -10.86 -15.98
N LYS A 77 -11.50 -9.92 -15.36
CA LYS A 77 -11.14 -8.61 -15.92
C LYS A 77 -9.74 -8.69 -16.52
N THR A 78 -9.42 -7.72 -17.37
CA THR A 78 -8.06 -7.48 -17.86
C THR A 78 -7.67 -6.06 -17.44
N ILE A 79 -6.45 -5.87 -16.98
CA ILE A 79 -5.92 -4.55 -16.62
C ILE A 79 -4.65 -4.26 -17.42
N THR A 80 -4.50 -3.02 -17.85
CA THR A 80 -3.29 -2.51 -18.50
C THR A 80 -2.66 -1.46 -17.59
N VAL A 81 -1.39 -1.63 -17.26
CA VAL A 81 -0.64 -0.78 -16.33
C VAL A 81 0.67 -0.29 -16.96
N ASN A 82 1.19 0.84 -16.48
CA ASN A 82 2.54 1.29 -16.81
C ASN A 82 3.49 0.85 -15.69
N PRO A 83 4.49 -0.02 -15.95
CA PRO A 83 5.44 -0.46 -14.93
C PRO A 83 6.20 0.68 -14.23
N GLU A 84 6.59 1.73 -14.97
CA GLU A 84 7.29 2.89 -14.41
C GLU A 84 6.42 3.71 -13.44
N LYS A 85 5.10 3.54 -13.51
CA LYS A 85 4.10 4.17 -12.64
C LYS A 85 3.44 3.17 -11.69
N SER A 86 4.06 1.99 -11.54
CA SER A 86 3.58 0.92 -10.68
C SER A 86 4.61 0.56 -9.61
N ALA A 87 4.13 0.16 -8.44
CA ALA A 87 4.97 -0.39 -7.39
C ALA A 87 4.34 -1.67 -6.79
N LEU A 88 5.18 -2.64 -6.43
CA LEU A 88 4.80 -3.77 -5.60
C LEU A 88 5.14 -3.44 -4.14
N ILE A 89 4.15 -3.42 -3.26
CA ILE A 89 4.32 -3.24 -1.82
C ILE A 89 4.22 -4.60 -1.14
N VAL A 90 5.32 -5.08 -0.58
CA VAL A 90 5.40 -6.33 0.18
C VAL A 90 5.27 -6.00 1.67
N VAL A 91 4.15 -6.39 2.26
CA VAL A 91 3.75 -6.02 3.62
C VAL A 91 4.04 -7.14 4.60
N ASP A 92 4.83 -6.85 5.62
CA ASP A 92 5.04 -7.66 6.83
C ASP A 92 5.42 -9.13 6.62
N MET A 93 6.14 -9.44 5.56
CA MET A 93 6.67 -10.80 5.34
C MET A 93 7.90 -11.08 6.23
N GLN A 94 7.76 -10.81 7.54
CA GLN A 94 8.81 -10.81 8.56
C GLN A 94 8.90 -12.13 9.33
N ASN A 95 10.05 -12.41 9.93
CA ASN A 95 10.25 -13.57 10.81
C ASN A 95 9.19 -13.66 11.90
N PHE A 96 8.79 -12.53 12.49
CA PHE A 96 7.74 -12.48 13.53
C PHE A 96 6.43 -13.14 13.08
N PHE A 97 6.06 -13.01 11.82
CA PHE A 97 4.80 -13.55 11.31
C PHE A 97 4.94 -14.91 10.64
N LEU A 98 6.11 -15.22 10.06
CA LEU A 98 6.26 -16.36 9.16
C LEU A 98 7.15 -17.48 9.67
N ASN A 99 8.11 -17.16 10.57
CA ASN A 99 9.13 -18.14 10.94
C ASN A 99 8.55 -19.27 11.81
N PRO A 100 8.67 -20.55 11.37
CA PRO A 100 8.11 -21.70 12.07
C PRO A 100 8.68 -21.93 13.47
N ALA A 101 9.82 -21.33 13.80
CA ALA A 101 10.36 -21.38 15.16
C ALA A 101 9.47 -20.64 16.18
N TYR A 102 8.65 -19.70 15.73
CA TYR A 102 7.81 -18.86 16.58
C TYR A 102 6.32 -19.01 16.31
N THR A 103 5.91 -19.20 15.05
CA THR A 103 4.48 -19.23 14.67
C THR A 103 4.18 -20.38 13.73
N ASP A 104 2.99 -20.96 13.84
CA ASP A 104 2.46 -21.94 12.90
C ASP A 104 1.54 -21.23 11.90
N PHE A 105 2.08 -20.88 10.74
CA PHE A 105 1.35 -20.18 9.70
C PHE A 105 1.66 -20.72 8.29
N PRO A 106 1.18 -21.94 7.95
CA PRO A 106 1.44 -22.59 6.67
C PRO A 106 0.99 -21.77 5.45
N ALA A 107 -0.15 -21.07 5.56
CA ALA A 107 -0.65 -20.22 4.47
C ALA A 107 0.30 -19.03 4.20
N GLY A 108 0.87 -18.42 5.24
CA GLY A 108 1.88 -17.37 5.12
C GLY A 108 3.15 -17.87 4.45
N LEU A 109 3.61 -19.08 4.81
CA LEU A 109 4.76 -19.73 4.16
C LEU A 109 4.48 -20.05 2.69
N ALA A 110 3.26 -20.48 2.34
CA ALA A 110 2.87 -20.71 0.96
C ALA A 110 2.89 -19.46 0.09
N ALA A 111 2.73 -18.26 0.67
CA ALA A 111 2.79 -16.98 -0.03
C ALA A 111 4.24 -16.52 -0.35
N VAL A 112 5.26 -17.16 0.22
CA VAL A 112 6.68 -16.77 0.02
C VAL A 112 7.11 -16.89 -1.43
N GLN A 113 6.90 -18.05 -2.07
CA GLN A 113 7.31 -18.24 -3.46
C GLN A 113 6.57 -17.31 -4.44
N PRO A 114 5.22 -17.16 -4.37
CA PRO A 114 4.50 -16.15 -5.16
C PRO A 114 5.03 -14.71 -4.96
N THR A 115 5.47 -14.36 -3.74
CA THR A 115 6.11 -13.06 -3.48
C THR A 115 7.43 -12.93 -4.22
N ILE A 116 8.30 -13.95 -4.17
CA ILE A 116 9.58 -13.98 -4.91
C ILE A 116 9.34 -13.81 -6.41
N ASP A 117 8.40 -14.54 -6.97
CA ASP A 117 8.10 -14.52 -8.41
C ASP A 117 7.59 -13.13 -8.82
N SER A 118 6.71 -12.52 -8.01
CA SER A 118 6.21 -11.17 -8.23
C SER A 118 7.33 -10.13 -8.17
N VAL A 119 8.20 -10.18 -7.15
CA VAL A 119 9.35 -9.28 -7.00
C VAL A 119 10.25 -9.33 -8.22
N LYS A 120 10.61 -10.54 -8.69
CA LYS A 120 11.45 -10.71 -9.87
C LYS A 120 10.80 -10.15 -11.14
N ALA A 121 9.50 -10.37 -11.32
CA ALA A 121 8.76 -9.87 -12.47
C ALA A 121 8.69 -8.32 -12.47
N PHE A 122 8.44 -7.70 -11.31
CA PHE A 122 8.43 -6.25 -11.18
C PHE A 122 9.80 -5.63 -11.49
N ARG A 123 10.87 -6.18 -10.96
CA ARG A 123 12.25 -5.75 -11.26
C ARG A 123 12.56 -5.86 -12.75
N ALA A 124 12.20 -6.98 -13.38
CA ALA A 124 12.42 -7.20 -14.82
C ALA A 124 11.65 -6.20 -15.69
N ALA A 125 10.45 -5.80 -15.26
CA ALA A 125 9.63 -4.79 -15.95
C ALA A 125 10.07 -3.34 -15.66
N GLY A 126 11.08 -3.11 -14.81
CA GLY A 126 11.51 -1.77 -14.41
C GLY A 126 10.60 -1.07 -13.39
N ALA A 127 9.65 -1.80 -12.82
CA ALA A 127 8.80 -1.31 -11.74
C ALA A 127 9.50 -1.37 -10.38
N LYS A 128 9.03 -0.59 -9.41
CA LYS A 128 9.63 -0.55 -8.07
C LYS A 128 9.05 -1.61 -7.14
N VAL A 129 9.89 -2.14 -6.25
CA VAL A 129 9.48 -2.98 -5.13
C VAL A 129 9.69 -2.21 -3.83
N ILE A 130 8.71 -2.25 -2.95
CA ILE A 130 8.73 -1.58 -1.65
C ILE A 130 8.47 -2.61 -0.56
N TRP A 131 9.47 -2.87 0.27
CA TRP A 131 9.36 -3.67 1.48
C TRP A 131 8.85 -2.78 2.60
N CYS A 132 7.60 -2.93 2.98
CA CYS A 132 6.95 -2.14 4.02
C CYS A 132 6.68 -3.02 5.25
N GLN A 133 7.52 -2.88 6.26
CA GLN A 133 7.60 -3.82 7.38
C GLN A 133 7.30 -3.12 8.71
N TRP A 134 6.72 -3.84 9.68
CA TRP A 134 6.68 -3.32 11.05
C TRP A 134 8.08 -3.02 11.56
N GLY A 135 8.24 -1.84 12.12
CA GLY A 135 9.50 -1.43 12.72
C GLY A 135 9.29 -0.19 13.57
N LEU A 136 9.07 -0.38 14.89
CA LEU A 136 8.78 0.71 15.82
C LEU A 136 10.07 1.24 16.43
N THR A 137 10.29 2.55 16.29
CA THR A 137 11.37 3.27 16.95
C THR A 137 11.09 3.47 18.44
N GLU A 138 12.10 3.88 19.22
CA GLU A 138 11.91 4.23 20.63
C GLU A 138 10.88 5.35 20.84
N TYR A 139 10.74 6.24 19.87
CA TYR A 139 9.69 7.26 19.90
C TYR A 139 8.31 6.63 19.70
N ASP A 140 8.15 5.75 18.71
CA ASP A 140 6.88 5.07 18.45
C ASP A 140 6.40 4.26 19.65
N LEU A 141 7.33 3.55 20.32
CA LEU A 141 7.02 2.72 21.50
C LEU A 141 6.45 3.55 22.67
N LYS A 142 6.83 4.82 22.79
CA LYS A 142 6.32 5.75 23.82
C LYS A 142 4.89 6.22 23.53
N PHE A 143 4.50 6.30 22.25
CA PHE A 143 3.28 6.95 21.83
C PHE A 143 2.32 6.02 21.06
N ILE A 144 2.58 4.70 21.09
CA ILE A 144 1.71 3.74 20.43
C ILE A 144 0.31 3.74 21.06
N PRO A 145 -0.77 3.77 20.26
CA PRO A 145 -2.13 3.74 20.78
C PRO A 145 -2.44 2.47 21.58
N PRO A 146 -3.28 2.56 22.62
CA PRO A 146 -3.57 1.43 23.51
C PRO A 146 -4.09 0.19 22.78
N SER A 147 -4.93 0.36 21.75
CA SER A 147 -5.47 -0.74 20.94
C SER A 147 -4.38 -1.54 20.21
N TYR A 148 -3.36 -0.85 19.68
CA TYR A 148 -2.21 -1.53 19.05
C TYR A 148 -1.36 -2.25 20.09
N LYS A 149 -1.08 -1.60 21.23
CA LYS A 149 -0.35 -2.23 22.32
C LYS A 149 -1.07 -3.50 22.79
N PHE A 150 -2.39 -3.44 22.94
CA PHE A 150 -3.23 -4.59 23.30
C PHE A 150 -3.22 -5.70 22.23
N SER A 151 -3.31 -5.36 20.94
CA SER A 151 -3.38 -6.35 19.85
C SER A 151 -2.11 -7.18 19.71
N PHE A 152 -0.95 -6.64 20.09
CA PHE A 152 0.35 -7.31 20.00
C PHE A 152 0.87 -7.79 21.37
N ALA A 153 0.06 -7.67 22.41
CA ALA A 153 0.39 -8.17 23.75
C ALA A 153 0.20 -9.69 23.84
N THR A 154 1.25 -10.42 24.21
CA THR A 154 1.16 -11.84 24.54
C THR A 154 0.37 -11.98 25.83
N ASP A 155 -0.58 -12.91 25.89
CA ASP A 155 -1.44 -13.17 27.06
C ASP A 155 -2.15 -11.91 27.61
N LYS A 156 -2.34 -10.89 26.77
CA LYS A 156 -2.89 -9.57 27.13
C LYS A 156 -2.06 -8.81 28.18
N ASP A 157 -0.78 -9.19 28.35
CA ASP A 157 0.16 -8.50 29.19
C ASP A 157 0.78 -7.31 28.44
N PRO A 158 0.54 -6.05 28.85
CA PRO A 158 1.06 -4.88 28.17
C PRO A 158 2.59 -4.81 28.14
N GLU A 159 3.29 -5.48 29.07
CA GLU A 159 4.75 -5.54 29.10
C GLU A 159 5.31 -6.54 28.07
N GLN A 160 4.46 -7.39 27.50
CA GLN A 160 4.82 -8.34 26.44
C GLN A 160 4.30 -7.92 25.05
N SER A 161 4.16 -6.63 24.82
CA SER A 161 3.74 -6.05 23.56
C SER A 161 4.95 -5.58 22.73
N PHE A 162 4.74 -4.66 21.79
CA PHE A 162 5.81 -4.06 21.01
C PHE A 162 6.99 -3.61 21.85
N GLY A 163 8.21 -3.90 21.39
CA GLY A 163 9.44 -3.52 22.07
C GLY A 163 9.85 -4.39 23.25
N SER A 164 9.05 -5.38 23.64
CA SER A 164 9.45 -6.37 24.66
C SER A 164 10.46 -7.35 24.11
N GLU A 165 11.35 -7.86 24.97
CA GLU A 165 12.29 -8.93 24.62
C GLU A 165 11.51 -10.21 24.27
N MET A 166 11.86 -10.80 23.13
CA MET A 166 11.25 -12.05 22.69
C MET A 166 12.02 -13.28 23.17
N GLY A 167 13.30 -13.14 23.49
CA GLY A 167 14.17 -14.23 23.88
C GLY A 167 14.71 -15.03 22.70
N GLU A 168 15.14 -16.27 23.00
CA GLU A 168 15.80 -17.15 22.04
C GLU A 168 14.87 -18.26 21.55
N TYR A 169 14.81 -18.46 20.23
CA TYR A 169 14.10 -19.57 19.58
C TYR A 169 15.06 -20.30 18.62
N ASN A 170 15.20 -21.62 18.78
CA ASN A 170 16.09 -22.45 17.99
C ASN A 170 17.55 -21.96 17.92
N GLY A 171 18.08 -21.44 19.05
CA GLY A 171 19.45 -20.95 19.15
C GLY A 171 19.68 -19.58 18.53
N THR A 172 18.63 -18.86 18.15
CA THR A 172 18.69 -17.49 17.61
C THR A 172 18.04 -16.53 18.59
N ASP A 173 18.74 -15.47 18.96
CA ASP A 173 18.16 -14.33 19.71
C ASP A 173 17.25 -13.55 18.77
N TRP A 174 15.97 -13.39 19.17
CA TRP A 174 14.97 -12.71 18.38
C TRP A 174 14.91 -11.22 18.65
N GLY A 175 15.57 -10.76 19.71
CA GLY A 175 15.60 -9.38 20.12
C GLY A 175 14.24 -8.82 20.53
N ARG A 176 14.08 -7.53 20.42
CA ARG A 176 12.88 -6.80 20.85
C ARG A 176 11.79 -6.86 19.77
N LYS A 177 10.56 -7.16 20.20
CA LYS A 177 9.39 -7.38 19.32
C LYS A 177 9.15 -6.21 18.37
N LEU A 178 9.34 -6.46 17.06
CA LEU A 178 9.12 -5.54 15.93
C LEU A 178 9.84 -4.19 16.07
N VAL A 179 11.04 -4.21 16.66
CA VAL A 179 11.99 -3.09 16.64
C VAL A 179 12.89 -3.23 15.41
N PRO A 180 13.18 -2.14 14.67
CA PRO A 180 14.00 -2.21 13.46
C PRO A 180 15.37 -2.88 13.70
N LYS A 181 15.78 -3.72 12.76
CA LYS A 181 17.03 -4.49 12.74
C LYS A 181 17.05 -5.71 13.67
N GLU A 182 16.11 -5.89 14.56
CA GLU A 182 16.00 -7.11 15.33
C GLU A 182 15.62 -8.30 14.42
N TYR A 183 16.09 -9.50 14.71
CA TYR A 183 15.89 -10.67 13.85
C TYR A 183 14.41 -10.92 13.54
N ASN A 184 13.54 -10.79 14.54
CA ASN A 184 12.10 -10.95 14.36
C ASN A 184 11.49 -9.94 13.40
N ALA A 185 12.07 -8.74 13.28
CA ALA A 185 11.59 -7.66 12.44
C ALA A 185 12.15 -7.69 11.00
N LEU A 186 13.14 -8.54 10.71
CA LEU A 186 13.63 -8.73 9.35
C LEU A 186 12.64 -9.57 8.54
N PRO A 187 12.56 -9.38 7.22
CA PRO A 187 11.86 -10.31 6.34
C PRO A 187 12.30 -11.76 6.57
N TYR A 188 11.36 -12.68 6.41
CA TYR A 188 11.63 -14.11 6.52
C TYR A 188 12.46 -14.60 5.32
N ASP A 189 13.50 -15.39 5.56
CA ASP A 189 14.31 -15.94 4.48
C ASP A 189 13.53 -16.95 3.62
N PRO A 190 13.72 -16.93 2.27
CA PRO A 190 14.74 -16.20 1.51
C PRO A 190 14.37 -14.77 1.09
N LEU A 191 13.29 -14.18 1.63
CA LEU A 191 12.84 -12.84 1.25
C LEU A 191 13.81 -11.74 1.71
N TRP A 192 14.53 -11.95 2.84
CA TRP A 192 15.49 -10.97 3.30
C TRP A 192 16.70 -10.86 2.36
N GLU A 193 17.26 -12.00 1.92
CA GLU A 193 18.31 -12.01 0.92
C GLU A 193 17.86 -11.33 -0.37
N LEU A 194 16.65 -11.67 -0.85
CA LEU A 194 16.08 -11.05 -2.04
C LEU A 194 15.89 -9.53 -1.87
N ALA A 195 15.44 -9.05 -0.71
CA ALA A 195 15.30 -7.63 -0.43
C ALA A 195 16.65 -6.90 -0.46
N GLN A 196 17.68 -7.47 0.17
CA GLN A 196 19.01 -6.89 0.18
C GLN A 196 19.60 -6.75 -1.23
N GLU A 197 19.48 -7.78 -2.06
CA GLU A 197 19.89 -7.72 -3.47
C GLU A 197 19.25 -6.55 -4.22
N GLY A 198 17.94 -6.35 -4.05
CA GLY A 198 17.23 -5.27 -4.73
C GLY A 198 17.55 -3.88 -4.19
N ILE A 199 17.76 -3.76 -2.87
CA ILE A 199 18.19 -2.50 -2.24
C ILE A 199 19.58 -2.09 -2.75
N GLU A 200 20.52 -3.02 -2.81
CA GLU A 200 21.85 -2.78 -3.35
C GLU A 200 21.82 -2.42 -4.84
N ALA A 201 20.95 -3.06 -5.61
CA ALA A 201 20.75 -2.78 -7.03
C ALA A 201 19.96 -1.47 -7.29
N GLY A 202 19.35 -0.86 -6.27
CA GLY A 202 18.51 0.34 -6.40
C GLY A 202 17.14 0.09 -7.05
N THR A 203 16.71 -1.16 -7.15
CA THR A 203 15.37 -1.53 -7.65
C THR A 203 14.32 -1.53 -6.53
N ASP A 204 14.75 -1.77 -5.30
CA ASP A 204 13.90 -1.93 -4.14
C ASP A 204 14.12 -0.83 -3.10
N LEU A 205 13.07 -0.58 -2.31
CA LEU A 205 13.11 0.29 -1.15
C LEU A 205 12.65 -0.47 0.09
N TYR A 206 13.12 -0.05 1.26
CA TYR A 206 12.74 -0.64 2.53
C TYR A 206 12.25 0.46 3.47
N PHE A 207 11.00 0.35 3.91
CA PHE A 207 10.40 1.29 4.85
C PHE A 207 9.84 0.58 6.07
N ASN A 208 10.08 1.17 7.24
CA ASN A 208 9.41 0.75 8.46
C ASN A 208 8.08 1.49 8.61
N LYS A 209 7.07 0.76 9.08
CA LYS A 209 5.78 1.32 9.48
C LYS A 209 5.52 1.09 10.96
N ASN A 210 4.70 1.93 11.55
CA ASN A 210 4.33 1.90 12.97
C ASN A 210 2.82 1.79 13.19
N ARG A 211 2.06 1.49 12.14
CA ARG A 211 0.62 1.20 12.11
C ARG A 211 0.37 0.07 11.12
N GLN A 212 -0.85 -0.41 11.08
CA GLN A 212 -1.25 -1.52 10.20
C GLN A 212 -0.99 -1.23 8.72
N SER A 213 -1.49 -0.09 8.24
CA SER A 213 -1.31 0.32 6.85
C SER A 213 0.05 0.99 6.63
N CYS A 214 0.64 0.77 5.47
CA CYS A 214 1.83 1.50 5.00
C CYS A 214 1.53 2.97 4.66
N LEU A 215 0.25 3.31 4.53
CA LEU A 215 -0.25 4.61 4.04
C LEU A 215 -1.16 5.32 5.05
N TRP A 216 -1.17 4.89 6.33
CA TRP A 216 -2.16 5.26 7.34
C TRP A 216 -2.26 6.76 7.66
N GLY A 217 -1.16 7.47 7.56
CA GLY A 217 -1.10 8.89 7.92
C GLY A 217 -1.36 9.82 6.74
N ALA A 218 -1.44 11.10 7.03
CA ALA A 218 -1.41 12.14 6.00
C ALA A 218 -0.13 12.00 5.18
N GLN A 219 0.98 11.71 5.86
CA GLN A 219 2.28 11.43 5.26
C GLN A 219 2.94 10.23 5.94
N THR A 220 3.37 9.25 5.15
CA THR A 220 4.23 8.14 5.56
C THR A 220 5.43 8.07 4.61
N PRO A 221 6.57 7.48 5.00
CA PRO A 221 7.72 7.34 4.08
C PRO A 221 7.32 6.66 2.75
N THR A 222 6.48 5.62 2.82
CA THR A 222 5.96 4.94 1.62
C THR A 222 5.11 5.89 0.78
N GLY A 223 4.13 6.58 1.38
CA GLY A 223 3.25 7.49 0.67
C GLY A 223 4.00 8.65 0.03
N GLN A 224 4.94 9.26 0.76
CA GLN A 224 5.78 10.34 0.24
C GLN A 224 6.58 9.88 -0.99
N TYR A 225 7.23 8.72 -0.91
CA TYR A 225 7.96 8.17 -2.05
C TYR A 225 7.06 7.97 -3.28
N LEU A 226 5.86 7.40 -3.10
CA LEU A 226 4.91 7.16 -4.17
C LEU A 226 4.48 8.47 -4.85
N GLU A 227 4.17 9.50 -4.07
CA GLU A 227 3.77 10.82 -4.56
C GLU A 227 4.91 11.52 -5.32
N GLU A 228 6.12 11.58 -4.75
CA GLU A 228 7.28 12.21 -5.36
C GLU A 228 7.69 11.56 -6.69
N ASN A 229 7.44 10.25 -6.85
CA ASN A 229 7.74 9.50 -8.08
C ASN A 229 6.54 9.36 -9.00
N MET A 230 5.40 9.97 -8.65
CA MET A 230 4.16 9.92 -9.43
C MET A 230 3.73 8.47 -9.73
N ILE A 231 3.88 7.58 -8.75
CA ILE A 231 3.38 6.21 -8.82
C ILE A 231 1.86 6.26 -8.65
N SER A 232 1.12 5.63 -9.55
CA SER A 232 -0.34 5.65 -9.56
C SER A 232 -0.96 4.29 -9.27
N THR A 233 -0.26 3.19 -9.55
CA THR A 233 -0.79 1.83 -9.47
C THR A 233 0.00 1.03 -8.44
N LEU A 234 -0.70 0.45 -7.45
CA LEU A 234 -0.09 -0.25 -6.32
C LEU A 234 -0.52 -1.71 -6.29
N PHE A 235 0.42 -2.61 -6.50
CA PHE A 235 0.24 -4.03 -6.24
C PHE A 235 0.63 -4.28 -4.78
N ILE A 236 -0.25 -4.88 -4.01
CA ILE A 236 -0.09 -5.05 -2.56
C ILE A 236 -0.15 -6.52 -2.22
N SER A 237 0.85 -7.02 -1.50
CA SER A 237 0.97 -8.41 -1.08
C SER A 237 1.42 -8.51 0.37
N GLY A 238 1.38 -9.71 0.95
CA GLY A 238 1.94 -10.00 2.27
C GLY A 238 0.94 -10.46 3.31
N VAL A 239 1.21 -10.22 4.57
CA VAL A 239 0.42 -10.73 5.70
C VAL A 239 0.07 -9.65 6.73
N ASN A 240 -1.07 -9.76 7.43
CA ASN A 240 -2.22 -10.60 7.07
C ASN A 240 -3.09 -9.86 6.06
N ILE A 241 -3.69 -10.61 5.11
CA ILE A 241 -4.45 -9.99 4.02
C ILE A 241 -5.64 -9.16 4.54
N ASP A 242 -6.31 -9.60 5.60
CA ASP A 242 -7.46 -8.93 6.21
C ASP A 242 -7.11 -7.80 7.19
N GLN A 243 -5.82 -7.58 7.43
CA GLN A 243 -5.31 -6.59 8.37
C GLN A 243 -4.39 -5.58 7.67
N CYS A 244 -3.06 -5.80 7.73
CA CYS A 244 -2.08 -4.84 7.23
C CYS A 244 -2.16 -4.64 5.72
N VAL A 245 -2.37 -5.71 4.96
CA VAL A 245 -2.51 -5.67 3.49
C VAL A 245 -3.79 -4.94 3.11
N TYR A 246 -4.94 -5.33 3.69
CA TYR A 246 -6.22 -4.68 3.41
C TYR A 246 -6.26 -3.24 3.94
N GLY A 247 -5.63 -2.95 5.08
CA GLY A 247 -5.48 -1.58 5.56
C GLY A 247 -4.72 -0.70 4.56
N THR A 248 -3.64 -1.22 3.99
CA THR A 248 -2.87 -0.52 2.95
C THR A 248 -3.67 -0.35 1.66
N PHE A 249 -4.42 -1.39 1.26
CA PHE A 249 -5.32 -1.33 0.11
C PHE A 249 -6.40 -0.25 0.27
N ASN A 250 -7.06 -0.18 1.43
CA ASN A 250 -8.09 0.83 1.72
C ASN A 250 -7.53 2.24 1.71
N ASP A 251 -6.37 2.46 2.34
CA ASP A 251 -5.76 3.78 2.35
C ASP A 251 -5.31 4.19 0.94
N ALA A 252 -4.81 3.25 0.13
CA ALA A 252 -4.51 3.49 -1.28
C ALA A 252 -5.77 3.91 -2.05
N TYR A 253 -6.87 3.17 -1.88
CA TYR A 253 -8.17 3.49 -2.48
C TYR A 253 -8.67 4.90 -2.07
N TYR A 254 -8.66 5.22 -0.77
CA TYR A 254 -9.12 6.52 -0.27
C TYR A 254 -8.25 7.69 -0.73
N LYS A 255 -6.98 7.46 -0.98
CA LYS A 255 -6.03 8.47 -1.45
C LYS A 255 -5.94 8.57 -2.98
N GLY A 256 -6.70 7.73 -3.72
CA GLY A 256 -6.84 7.83 -5.18
C GLY A 256 -5.77 7.09 -6.00
N TRP A 257 -5.00 6.18 -5.39
CA TRP A 257 -4.20 5.21 -6.12
C TRP A 257 -5.07 4.08 -6.68
N ASP A 258 -4.57 3.33 -7.67
CA ASP A 258 -5.20 2.11 -8.19
C ASP A 258 -4.72 0.91 -7.35
N PRO A 259 -5.49 0.41 -6.40
CA PRO A 259 -5.04 -0.68 -5.56
C PRO A 259 -5.34 -2.05 -6.19
N ILE A 260 -4.33 -2.92 -6.19
CA ILE A 260 -4.40 -4.28 -6.72
C ILE A 260 -3.85 -5.24 -5.67
N ILE A 261 -4.61 -6.25 -5.27
CA ILE A 261 -4.11 -7.31 -4.39
C ILE A 261 -3.43 -8.40 -5.20
N VAL A 262 -2.23 -8.81 -4.77
CA VAL A 262 -1.59 -10.04 -5.27
C VAL A 262 -2.06 -11.19 -4.37
N GLN A 263 -3.07 -11.91 -4.87
CA GLN A 263 -3.90 -12.80 -4.05
C GLN A 263 -3.13 -13.98 -3.48
N ASP A 264 -2.34 -14.68 -4.31
CA ASP A 264 -1.56 -15.86 -3.91
C ASP A 264 -0.25 -15.51 -3.19
N ALA A 265 0.20 -14.25 -3.28
CA ALA A 265 1.30 -13.70 -2.48
C ALA A 265 0.80 -13.05 -1.18
N SER A 266 -0.45 -13.29 -0.79
CA SER A 266 -1.06 -12.76 0.43
C SER A 266 -1.75 -13.87 1.21
N ALA A 267 -1.67 -13.82 2.54
CA ALA A 267 -2.26 -14.83 3.40
C ALA A 267 -2.78 -14.25 4.72
N THR A 268 -3.60 -15.01 5.43
CA THR A 268 -4.01 -14.70 6.80
C THR A 268 -4.17 -15.96 7.64
N SER A 269 -3.95 -15.82 8.95
CA SER A 269 -4.31 -16.81 9.97
C SER A 269 -5.72 -16.60 10.52
N SER A 270 -6.43 -15.57 10.06
CA SER A 270 -7.82 -15.28 10.45
C SER A 270 -8.79 -16.30 9.83
N PRO A 271 -10.01 -16.44 10.37
CA PRO A 271 -11.04 -17.30 9.78
C PRO A 271 -11.36 -16.93 8.32
N GLN A 272 -11.77 -17.91 7.52
CA GLN A 272 -12.03 -17.76 6.08
C GLN A 272 -12.94 -16.57 5.73
N TYR A 273 -13.95 -16.29 6.55
CA TYR A 273 -14.84 -15.16 6.31
C TYR A 273 -14.14 -13.79 6.30
N ALA A 274 -12.98 -13.66 7.00
CA ALA A 274 -12.20 -12.42 6.97
C ALA A 274 -11.51 -12.25 5.61
N TYR A 275 -10.96 -13.32 5.06
CA TYR A 275 -10.44 -13.35 3.69
C TYR A 275 -11.54 -13.05 2.65
N ASP A 276 -12.70 -13.70 2.77
CA ASP A 276 -13.82 -13.53 1.85
C ASP A 276 -14.33 -12.09 1.84
N MET A 277 -14.38 -11.44 3.01
CA MET A 277 -14.73 -10.02 3.14
C MET A 277 -13.75 -9.13 2.38
N VAL A 278 -12.44 -9.39 2.51
CA VAL A 278 -11.41 -8.64 1.77
C VAL A 278 -11.64 -8.79 0.27
N MET A 279 -11.75 -10.02 -0.24
CA MET A 279 -11.89 -10.28 -1.66
C MET A 279 -13.19 -9.70 -2.24
N TYR A 280 -14.27 -9.70 -1.46
CA TYR A 280 -15.50 -9.02 -1.84
C TYR A 280 -15.29 -7.51 -2.04
N ASN A 281 -14.59 -6.86 -1.13
CA ASN A 281 -14.33 -5.42 -1.23
C ASN A 281 -13.31 -5.09 -2.32
N VAL A 282 -12.28 -5.92 -2.49
CA VAL A 282 -11.27 -5.77 -3.56
C VAL A 282 -11.94 -5.77 -4.94
N ASP A 283 -12.93 -6.64 -5.17
CA ASP A 283 -13.69 -6.66 -6.44
C ASP A 283 -14.46 -5.35 -6.71
N LYS A 284 -14.81 -4.61 -5.67
CA LYS A 284 -15.54 -3.32 -5.75
C LYS A 284 -14.63 -2.10 -5.84
N HIS A 285 -13.49 -2.14 -5.19
CA HIS A 285 -12.65 -0.96 -4.98
C HIS A 285 -11.33 -0.99 -5.78
N GLY A 286 -11.03 -2.12 -6.44
CA GLY A 286 -9.81 -2.30 -7.20
C GLY A 286 -9.78 -3.63 -7.94
N PHE A 287 -8.63 -4.29 -7.90
CA PHE A 287 -8.41 -5.53 -8.64
C PHE A 287 -7.67 -6.57 -7.81
N ALA A 288 -7.77 -7.84 -8.23
CA ALA A 288 -6.98 -8.94 -7.71
C ALA A 288 -6.29 -9.67 -8.86
N VAL A 289 -5.00 -9.99 -8.67
CA VAL A 289 -4.19 -10.76 -9.61
C VAL A 289 -3.46 -11.89 -8.86
N ASN A 290 -2.98 -12.88 -9.58
CA ASN A 290 -2.04 -13.87 -9.03
C ASN A 290 -0.61 -13.58 -9.50
N SER A 291 0.37 -14.08 -8.79
CA SER A 291 1.78 -13.98 -9.16
C SER A 291 2.06 -14.53 -10.58
N THR A 292 1.37 -15.60 -10.96
CA THR A 292 1.47 -16.19 -12.31
C THR A 292 0.95 -15.24 -13.40
N ASP A 293 -0.06 -14.42 -13.12
CA ASP A 293 -0.57 -13.41 -14.06
C ASP A 293 0.41 -12.23 -14.16
N ILE A 294 1.06 -11.88 -13.05
CA ILE A 294 2.13 -10.87 -13.01
C ILE A 294 3.32 -11.33 -13.85
N VAL A 295 3.83 -12.55 -13.61
CA VAL A 295 4.99 -13.09 -14.35
C VAL A 295 4.71 -13.13 -15.85
N LYS A 296 3.51 -13.50 -16.27
CA LYS A 296 3.14 -13.55 -17.70
C LYS A 296 2.92 -12.18 -18.31
N GLY A 297 2.27 -11.28 -17.56
CA GLY A 297 1.86 -9.97 -18.06
C GLY A 297 2.97 -8.91 -18.00
N MET A 298 3.93 -9.04 -17.07
CA MET A 298 5.07 -8.12 -16.94
C MET A 298 6.27 -8.49 -17.82
N ALA A 299 6.28 -9.68 -18.38
CA ALA A 299 7.37 -10.16 -19.25
C ALA A 299 7.61 -9.27 -20.49
#